data_fc8accecc391fff2b4119e05dc2fcc2e
#
_entry.id   fc8accecc391fff2b4119e05dc2fcc2e
#
_cell.length_a   1.000
_cell.length_b   1.000
_cell.length_c   1.000
_cell.angle_alpha   90.00
_cell.angle_beta   90.00
_cell.angle_gamma   90.00
#
_symmetry.space_group_name_H-M   'P 1'
#
loop_
_entity.id
_entity.type
_entity.pdbx_description
1 polymer ?
#
loop_
_entity_poly.entity_id
_entity_poly.type
_entity_poly.pdbx_seq_one_letter_code
_entity_poly.pdbx_strand_id
1 'polypeptide(L)'
;MKKSLATLFLFCALITQTFSQSYGELTAVDAVTGKTMELGKMVSGKGLVLIFHTLNCPFAKMYEGRIKALKATFQSQGMGFALINPETGNSEAEQLPLRSFIDESGLNMSYLADVGMAWAKSFQVTKIPEVIVLVPGANGLEVKYRGAIDNNPQAETAVSERHLERALNQLIKGEEPMAAQVRAVGCNIRTF
;
A
#
# COMPACT_ATOMS: atom_id res chain seq x y z
N MET A 1 46.69 -55.71 0.38
CA MET A 1 46.85 -54.28 0.33
C MET A 1 45.61 -53.71 -0.29
N LYS A 2 44.60 -53.24 0.57
CA LYS A 2 43.35 -52.65 0.13
C LYS A 2 43.44 -51.12 0.39
N LYS A 3 43.47 -50.33 -0.68
CA LYS A 3 43.47 -48.88 -0.60
C LYS A 3 42.01 -48.43 -0.50
N SER A 4 41.65 -47.88 0.66
CA SER A 4 40.33 -47.27 0.91
C SER A 4 40.35 -45.85 0.37
N LEU A 5 39.53 -45.56 -0.62
CA LEU A 5 39.36 -44.21 -1.20
C LEU A 5 38.21 -43.51 -0.47
N ALA A 6 38.56 -42.62 0.44
CA ALA A 6 37.56 -41.79 1.15
C ALA A 6 37.12 -40.62 0.27
N THR A 7 35.92 -40.71 -0.28
CA THR A 7 35.30 -39.63 -1.07
C THR A 7 34.71 -38.62 -0.13
N LEU A 8 35.35 -37.44 0.01
CA LEU A 8 34.88 -36.29 0.78
C LEU A 8 33.81 -35.56 -0.03
N PHE A 9 32.54 -35.75 0.33
CA PHE A 9 31.43 -34.98 -0.20
C PHE A 9 31.41 -33.59 0.47
N LEU A 10 31.89 -32.57 -0.24
CA LEU A 10 31.79 -31.17 0.15
C LEU A 10 30.36 -30.69 -0.13
N PHE A 11 29.51 -30.66 0.91
CA PHE A 11 28.15 -30.15 0.85
C PHE A 11 28.21 -28.61 0.82
N CYS A 12 28.19 -28.02 -0.38
CA CYS A 12 28.14 -26.57 -0.55
C CYS A 12 26.72 -26.12 -0.23
N ALA A 13 26.48 -25.71 1.02
CA ALA A 13 25.22 -25.09 1.43
C ALA A 13 25.11 -23.72 0.75
N LEU A 14 24.35 -23.65 -0.33
CA LEU A 14 23.92 -22.38 -0.95
C LEU A 14 23.01 -21.65 0.06
N ILE A 15 23.60 -20.73 0.82
CA ILE A 15 22.84 -19.78 1.63
C ILE A 15 22.19 -18.81 0.65
N THR A 16 20.95 -19.07 0.27
CA THR A 16 20.11 -18.10 -0.42
C THR A 16 19.80 -16.98 0.57
N GLN A 17 20.52 -15.88 0.48
CA GLN A 17 20.14 -14.64 1.18
C GLN A 17 18.84 -14.16 0.55
N THR A 18 17.71 -14.41 1.20
CA THR A 18 16.46 -13.73 0.88
C THR A 18 16.63 -12.27 1.31
N PHE A 19 16.85 -11.38 0.35
CA PHE A 19 16.73 -9.94 0.59
C PHE A 19 15.27 -9.67 0.96
N SER A 20 15.00 -9.56 2.26
CA SER A 20 13.75 -9.00 2.74
C SER A 20 13.74 -7.53 2.33
N GLN A 21 12.83 -7.14 1.46
CA GLN A 21 12.69 -5.75 1.04
C GLN A 21 12.20 -4.94 2.26
N SER A 22 13.06 -4.09 2.81
CA SER A 22 12.72 -3.25 3.95
C SER A 22 11.88 -2.06 3.46
N TYR A 23 10.55 -2.18 3.54
CA TYR A 23 9.64 -1.07 3.23
C TYR A 23 9.70 0.05 4.26
N GLY A 24 10.15 -0.24 5.48
CA GLY A 24 10.10 0.68 6.61
C GLY A 24 10.88 1.99 6.40
N GLU A 25 11.92 1.98 5.57
CA GLU A 25 12.77 3.13 5.29
C GLU A 25 12.22 4.06 4.18
N LEU A 26 11.13 3.68 3.51
CA LEU A 26 10.52 4.52 2.49
C LEU A 26 10.01 5.82 3.12
N THR A 27 10.36 6.95 2.51
CA THR A 27 9.94 8.28 2.96
C THR A 27 9.18 9.03 1.88
N ALA A 28 8.22 9.85 2.29
CA ALA A 28 7.50 10.78 1.41
C ALA A 28 7.07 12.01 2.19
N VAL A 29 6.85 13.13 1.52
CA VAL A 29 6.31 14.35 2.15
C VAL A 29 4.79 14.22 2.24
N ASP A 30 4.25 14.44 3.42
CA ASP A 30 2.80 14.59 3.60
C ASP A 30 2.40 16.01 3.19
N ALA A 31 1.70 16.12 2.07
CA ALA A 31 1.25 17.39 1.53
C ALA A 31 0.32 18.17 2.48
N VAL A 32 -0.37 17.48 3.40
CA VAL A 32 -1.28 18.10 4.38
C VAL A 32 -0.50 18.83 5.47
N THR A 33 0.53 18.19 6.01
CA THR A 33 1.30 18.72 7.15
C THR A 33 2.65 19.34 6.76
N GLY A 34 3.13 19.11 5.54
CA GLY A 34 4.46 19.49 5.07
C GLY A 34 5.61 18.68 5.70
N LYS A 35 5.32 17.63 6.46
CA LYS A 35 6.32 16.81 7.15
C LYS A 35 6.75 15.62 6.32
N THR A 36 8.04 15.27 6.39
CA THR A 36 8.51 14.00 5.86
C THR A 36 8.04 12.86 6.75
N MET A 37 7.33 11.91 6.17
CA MET A 37 6.83 10.70 6.80
C MET A 37 7.70 9.51 6.41
N GLU A 38 8.03 8.66 7.35
CA GLU A 38 8.73 7.40 7.16
C GLU A 38 7.74 6.26 7.34
N LEU A 39 7.65 5.35 6.38
CA LEU A 39 6.61 4.32 6.34
C LEU A 39 6.59 3.46 7.61
N GLY A 40 7.76 3.07 8.12
CA GLY A 40 7.86 2.28 9.34
C GLY A 40 7.26 2.95 10.58
N LYS A 41 7.31 4.30 10.61
CA LYS A 41 6.73 5.11 11.72
C LYS A 41 5.25 5.40 11.53
N MET A 42 4.71 5.23 10.32
CA MET A 42 3.29 5.41 10.03
C MET A 42 2.45 4.20 10.43
N VAL A 43 3.06 3.01 10.44
CA VAL A 43 2.35 1.78 10.81
C VAL A 43 2.18 1.74 12.31
N SER A 44 0.97 1.91 12.77
CA SER A 44 0.57 1.84 14.17
C SER A 44 -0.61 0.87 14.34
N GLY A 45 -0.78 0.34 15.53
CA GLY A 45 -1.87 -0.60 15.78
C GLY A 45 -1.75 -1.89 14.99
N LYS A 46 -2.80 -2.27 14.28
CA LYS A 46 -2.88 -3.54 13.52
C LYS A 46 -2.31 -3.46 12.11
N GLY A 47 -2.18 -2.25 11.53
CA GLY A 47 -1.62 -2.08 10.20
C GLY A 47 -1.93 -0.73 9.56
N LEU A 48 -1.54 -0.59 8.31
CA LEU A 48 -1.70 0.61 7.50
C LEU A 48 -2.23 0.25 6.12
N VAL A 49 -3.26 0.95 5.69
CA VAL A 49 -3.82 0.89 4.34
C VAL A 49 -3.26 2.06 3.53
N LEU A 50 -2.44 1.76 2.54
CA LEU A 50 -1.95 2.71 1.56
C LEU A 50 -2.83 2.63 0.31
N ILE A 51 -3.32 3.76 -0.16
CA ILE A 51 -4.17 3.83 -1.35
C ILE A 51 -3.48 4.74 -2.35
N PHE A 52 -2.99 4.17 -3.44
CA PHE A 52 -2.43 4.94 -4.55
C PHE A 52 -3.55 5.67 -5.27
N HIS A 53 -3.45 6.99 -5.29
CA HIS A 53 -4.52 7.90 -5.70
C HIS A 53 -3.93 9.10 -6.45
N THR A 54 -4.64 9.59 -7.48
CA THR A 54 -4.33 10.88 -8.11
C THR A 54 -5.60 11.67 -8.37
N LEU A 55 -5.49 12.99 -8.31
CA LEU A 55 -6.63 13.89 -8.54
C LEU A 55 -7.19 13.82 -9.97
N ASN A 56 -6.35 13.39 -10.92
CA ASN A 56 -6.70 13.36 -12.34
C ASN A 56 -7.26 12.00 -12.82
N CYS A 57 -7.35 11.00 -11.93
CA CYS A 57 -7.89 9.69 -12.29
C CYS A 57 -9.39 9.60 -11.99
N PRO A 58 -10.27 9.45 -12.99
CA PRO A 58 -11.71 9.31 -12.76
C PRO A 58 -12.07 8.13 -11.85
N PHE A 59 -11.35 7.01 -11.97
CA PHE A 59 -11.57 5.86 -11.11
C PHE A 59 -11.25 6.18 -9.65
N ALA A 60 -10.14 6.87 -9.37
CA ALA A 60 -9.81 7.29 -8.00
C ALA A 60 -10.95 8.13 -7.40
N LYS A 61 -11.45 9.10 -8.18
CA LYS A 61 -12.56 9.97 -7.77
C LYS A 61 -13.84 9.17 -7.44
N MET A 62 -14.16 8.15 -8.23
CA MET A 62 -15.34 7.30 -7.98
C MET A 62 -15.24 6.50 -6.67
N TYR A 63 -14.02 6.27 -6.16
CA TYR A 63 -13.79 5.53 -4.93
C TYR A 63 -13.74 6.39 -3.66
N GLU A 64 -13.68 7.73 -3.75
CA GLU A 64 -13.48 8.62 -2.59
C GLU A 64 -14.50 8.37 -1.46
N GLY A 65 -15.78 8.25 -1.79
CA GLY A 65 -16.83 7.94 -0.80
C GLY A 65 -16.62 6.60 -0.10
N ARG A 66 -16.24 5.57 -0.86
CA ARG A 66 -15.95 4.23 -0.32
C ARG A 66 -14.68 4.21 0.52
N ILE A 67 -13.64 4.93 0.12
CA ILE A 67 -12.41 5.11 0.91
C ILE A 67 -12.74 5.78 2.26
N LYS A 68 -13.57 6.82 2.24
CA LYS A 68 -14.03 7.51 3.46
C LYS A 68 -14.80 6.58 4.40
N ALA A 69 -15.70 5.76 3.86
CA ALA A 69 -16.47 4.78 4.63
C ALA A 69 -15.58 3.69 5.22
N LEU A 70 -14.66 3.13 4.43
CA LEU A 70 -13.70 2.13 4.90
C LEU A 70 -12.81 2.69 6.01
N LYS A 71 -12.25 3.91 5.84
CA LYS A 71 -11.48 4.56 6.90
C LYS A 71 -12.29 4.72 8.17
N ALA A 72 -13.51 5.24 8.08
CA ALA A 72 -14.38 5.44 9.25
C ALA A 72 -14.65 4.13 10.00
N THR A 73 -14.84 3.03 9.27
CA THR A 73 -15.09 1.70 9.85
C THR A 73 -13.86 1.11 10.52
N PHE A 74 -12.69 1.18 9.88
CA PHE A 74 -11.52 0.40 10.27
C PHE A 74 -10.50 1.18 11.10
N GLN A 75 -10.52 2.51 11.09
CA GLN A 75 -9.59 3.33 11.88
C GLN A 75 -9.74 3.09 13.39
N SER A 76 -10.98 3.01 13.88
CA SER A 76 -11.25 2.72 15.30
C SER A 76 -10.86 1.28 15.70
N GLN A 77 -10.62 0.41 14.74
CA GLN A 77 -10.21 -0.98 14.94
C GLN A 77 -8.69 -1.17 14.82
N GLY A 78 -7.93 -0.06 14.71
CA GLY A 78 -6.47 -0.07 14.72
C GLY A 78 -5.82 -0.10 13.33
N MET A 79 -6.58 0.16 12.25
CA MET A 79 -6.02 0.29 10.89
C MET A 79 -5.78 1.76 10.54
N GLY A 80 -4.52 2.14 10.26
CA GLY A 80 -4.19 3.45 9.69
C GLY A 80 -4.58 3.53 8.21
N PHE A 81 -4.72 4.78 7.69
CA PHE A 81 -5.01 5.04 6.28
C PHE A 81 -4.20 6.22 5.77
N ALA A 82 -3.66 6.12 4.56
CA ALA A 82 -3.01 7.21 3.85
C ALA A 82 -3.23 7.10 2.34
N LEU A 83 -3.34 8.24 1.66
CA LEU A 83 -3.27 8.34 0.21
C LEU A 83 -1.83 8.55 -0.23
N ILE A 84 -1.46 7.99 -1.38
CA ILE A 84 -0.15 8.13 -2.02
C ILE A 84 -0.37 8.67 -3.43
N ASN A 85 0.28 9.81 -3.76
CA ASN A 85 0.26 10.33 -5.13
C ASN A 85 1.62 10.11 -5.81
N PRO A 86 1.71 9.18 -6.78
CA PRO A 86 2.95 8.93 -7.51
C PRO A 86 3.19 9.90 -8.68
N GLU A 87 2.23 10.77 -8.98
CA GLU A 87 2.26 11.69 -10.13
C GLU A 87 2.43 13.16 -9.72
N THR A 88 2.87 13.44 -8.49
CA THR A 88 3.11 14.81 -8.01
C THR A 88 4.59 15.12 -7.94
N GLY A 89 4.95 16.39 -8.11
CA GLY A 89 6.31 16.86 -7.96
C GLY A 89 6.67 17.22 -6.52
N ASN A 90 7.86 17.81 -6.38
CA ASN A 90 8.44 18.13 -5.07
C ASN A 90 8.17 19.58 -4.60
N SER A 91 7.68 20.45 -5.46
CA SER A 91 7.41 21.84 -5.11
C SER A 91 6.13 21.97 -4.29
N GLU A 92 6.08 22.99 -3.44
CA GLU A 92 4.87 23.33 -2.67
C GLU A 92 3.67 23.58 -3.60
N ALA A 93 3.90 24.24 -4.74
CA ALA A 93 2.86 24.52 -5.73
C ALA A 93 2.23 23.23 -6.31
N GLU A 94 3.03 22.16 -6.50
CA GLU A 94 2.54 20.88 -7.00
C GLU A 94 1.82 20.08 -5.90
N GLN A 95 2.15 20.31 -4.64
CA GLN A 95 1.54 19.61 -3.50
C GLN A 95 0.31 20.32 -2.94
N LEU A 96 0.16 21.63 -3.18
CA LEU A 96 -0.99 22.41 -2.72
C LEU A 96 -2.35 21.82 -3.14
N PRO A 97 -2.54 21.33 -4.39
CA PRO A 97 -3.79 20.69 -4.76
C PRO A 97 -4.14 19.45 -3.94
N LEU A 98 -3.13 18.70 -3.45
CA LEU A 98 -3.34 17.51 -2.61
C LEU A 98 -3.87 17.91 -1.23
N ARG A 99 -3.33 18.99 -0.65
CA ARG A 99 -3.80 19.56 0.61
C ARG A 99 -5.24 20.04 0.48
N SER A 100 -5.52 20.86 -0.52
CA SER A 100 -6.87 21.37 -0.79
C SER A 100 -7.88 20.25 -0.94
N PHE A 101 -7.52 19.19 -1.66
CA PHE A 101 -8.38 18.01 -1.81
C PHE A 101 -8.72 17.34 -0.46
N ILE A 102 -7.76 17.20 0.45
CA ILE A 102 -8.03 16.61 1.77
C ILE A 102 -8.96 17.50 2.59
N ASP A 103 -8.75 18.83 2.55
CA ASP A 103 -9.58 19.81 3.26
C ASP A 103 -11.04 19.80 2.75
N GLU A 104 -11.22 19.68 1.43
CA GLU A 104 -12.54 19.71 0.78
C GLU A 104 -13.27 18.36 0.83
N SER A 105 -12.58 17.23 0.65
CA SER A 105 -13.19 15.89 0.61
C SER A 105 -13.65 15.38 1.97
N GLY A 106 -13.09 15.92 3.06
CA GLY A 106 -13.31 15.44 4.42
C GLY A 106 -12.77 14.03 4.65
N LEU A 107 -11.77 13.58 3.87
CA LEU A 107 -11.09 12.29 4.05
C LEU A 107 -10.24 12.28 5.32
N ASN A 108 -9.71 13.43 5.73
CA ASN A 108 -9.02 13.61 7.02
C ASN A 108 -7.88 12.60 7.23
N MET A 109 -6.99 12.44 6.25
CA MET A 109 -5.84 11.54 6.30
C MET A 109 -4.63 12.15 5.60
N SER A 110 -3.44 11.61 5.84
CA SER A 110 -2.22 11.99 5.11
C SER A 110 -2.39 11.75 3.61
N TYR A 111 -1.87 12.69 2.81
CA TYR A 111 -1.74 12.54 1.37
C TYR A 111 -0.26 12.70 0.99
N LEU A 112 0.40 11.59 0.79
CA LEU A 112 1.84 11.55 0.60
C LEU A 112 2.22 11.80 -0.86
N ALA A 113 3.17 12.69 -1.06
CA ALA A 113 3.79 12.97 -2.34
C ALA A 113 4.92 11.96 -2.60
N ASP A 114 4.66 10.96 -3.44
CA ASP A 114 5.64 9.94 -3.82
C ASP A 114 6.51 10.43 -4.99
N VAL A 115 7.32 11.44 -4.71
CA VAL A 115 8.18 12.08 -5.70
C VAL A 115 9.16 11.06 -6.29
N GLY A 116 9.19 10.97 -7.62
CA GLY A 116 10.02 9.99 -8.33
C GLY A 116 9.51 8.55 -8.25
N MET A 117 8.31 8.35 -7.72
CA MET A 117 7.62 7.03 -7.67
C MET A 117 8.39 5.97 -6.86
N ALA A 118 9.07 6.36 -5.78
CA ALA A 118 9.85 5.42 -4.98
C ALA A 118 8.96 4.35 -4.34
N TRP A 119 7.82 4.76 -3.78
CA TRP A 119 6.85 3.84 -3.17
C TRP A 119 6.13 3.02 -4.24
N ALA A 120 5.65 3.67 -5.32
CA ALA A 120 4.99 2.97 -6.41
C ALA A 120 5.89 1.87 -7.02
N LYS A 121 7.18 2.15 -7.22
CA LYS A 121 8.17 1.18 -7.71
C LYS A 121 8.43 0.05 -6.69
N SER A 122 8.63 0.40 -5.42
CA SER A 122 8.88 -0.59 -4.35
C SER A 122 7.70 -1.56 -4.19
N PHE A 123 6.47 -1.07 -4.28
CA PHE A 123 5.28 -1.90 -4.23
C PHE A 123 4.83 -2.42 -5.60
N GLN A 124 5.54 -2.11 -6.69
CA GLN A 124 5.19 -2.51 -8.06
C GLN A 124 3.75 -2.13 -8.44
N VAL A 125 3.30 -0.97 -7.99
CA VAL A 125 1.97 -0.44 -8.29
C VAL A 125 1.94 0.10 -9.71
N THR A 126 0.92 -0.26 -10.48
CA THR A 126 0.77 0.13 -11.88
C THR A 126 -0.59 0.76 -12.20
N LYS A 127 -1.54 0.65 -11.28
CA LYS A 127 -2.91 1.15 -11.45
C LYS A 127 -3.28 2.14 -10.33
N ILE A 128 -4.22 3.01 -10.64
CA ILE A 128 -4.82 3.96 -9.71
C ILE A 128 -6.35 3.88 -9.83
N PRO A 129 -7.07 3.60 -8.71
CA PRO A 129 -6.49 3.28 -7.40
C PRO A 129 -5.99 1.83 -7.31
N GLU A 130 -4.92 1.62 -6.57
CA GLU A 130 -4.48 0.32 -6.10
C GLU A 130 -4.17 0.43 -4.60
N VAL A 131 -4.48 -0.61 -3.85
CA VAL A 131 -4.32 -0.65 -2.39
C VAL A 131 -3.20 -1.59 -2.00
N ILE A 132 -2.41 -1.18 -1.01
CA ILE A 132 -1.44 -2.02 -0.29
C ILE A 132 -1.81 -1.99 1.19
N VAL A 133 -2.00 -3.15 1.81
CA VAL A 133 -2.18 -3.24 3.26
C VAL A 133 -0.93 -3.83 3.88
N LEU A 134 -0.35 -3.07 4.80
CA LEU A 134 0.84 -3.41 5.55
C LEU A 134 0.50 -3.74 6.99
N VAL A 135 1.12 -4.76 7.54
CA VAL A 135 1.07 -5.09 8.97
C VAL A 135 2.47 -5.21 9.54
N PRO A 136 2.66 -5.00 10.85
CA PRO A 136 3.91 -5.34 11.51
C PRO A 136 4.15 -6.85 11.43
N GLY A 137 5.33 -7.25 10.99
CA GLY A 137 5.77 -8.65 10.94
C GLY A 137 7.05 -8.86 11.76
N ALA A 138 7.52 -10.10 11.84
CA ALA A 138 8.70 -10.46 12.63
C ALA A 138 9.99 -9.78 12.15
N ASN A 139 10.10 -9.52 10.83
CA ASN A 139 11.29 -8.95 10.20
C ASN A 139 11.04 -7.56 9.57
N GLY A 140 10.05 -6.82 10.06
CA GLY A 140 9.66 -5.53 9.52
C GLY A 140 8.22 -5.51 9.02
N LEU A 141 7.93 -4.69 8.01
CA LEU A 141 6.58 -4.58 7.45
C LEU A 141 6.30 -5.68 6.43
N GLU A 142 5.13 -6.29 6.54
CA GLU A 142 4.64 -7.31 5.62
C GLU A 142 3.44 -6.81 4.82
N VAL A 143 3.45 -7.04 3.51
CA VAL A 143 2.29 -6.81 2.65
C VAL A 143 1.32 -7.98 2.80
N LYS A 144 0.16 -7.74 3.38
CA LYS A 144 -0.88 -8.78 3.58
C LYS A 144 -2.00 -8.73 2.54
N TYR A 145 -2.21 -7.58 1.92
CA TYR A 145 -3.15 -7.43 0.82
C TYR A 145 -2.63 -6.43 -0.20
N ARG A 146 -2.90 -6.71 -1.48
CA ARG A 146 -2.70 -5.74 -2.57
C ARG A 146 -3.78 -5.85 -3.64
N GLY A 147 -4.19 -4.73 -4.19
CA GLY A 147 -5.05 -4.69 -5.37
C GLY A 147 -6.28 -3.83 -5.26
N ALA A 148 -7.41 -4.34 -5.74
CA ALA A 148 -8.67 -3.61 -5.88
C ALA A 148 -9.35 -3.31 -4.53
N ILE A 149 -10.09 -2.21 -4.46
CA ILE A 149 -10.99 -1.92 -3.33
C ILE A 149 -12.19 -2.87 -3.36
N ASP A 150 -12.82 -3.00 -4.53
CA ASP A 150 -13.92 -3.91 -4.80
C ASP A 150 -13.96 -4.31 -6.29
N ASN A 151 -14.98 -5.03 -6.72
CA ASN A 151 -15.10 -5.52 -8.09
C ASN A 151 -15.84 -4.57 -9.06
N ASN A 152 -16.29 -3.38 -8.59
CA ASN A 152 -17.00 -2.44 -9.46
C ASN A 152 -16.56 -0.99 -9.21
N PRO A 153 -15.59 -0.47 -9.99
CA PRO A 153 -15.14 0.91 -9.84
C PRO A 153 -16.20 1.96 -10.18
N GLN A 154 -17.16 1.64 -11.03
CA GLN A 154 -18.12 2.62 -11.55
C GLN A 154 -19.34 2.82 -10.65
N ALA A 155 -19.88 1.75 -10.06
CA ALA A 155 -21.13 1.81 -9.32
C ALA A 155 -21.03 1.05 -7.99
N GLU A 156 -21.10 1.77 -6.87
CA GLU A 156 -21.09 1.17 -5.54
C GLU A 156 -22.29 0.24 -5.31
N THR A 157 -23.45 0.60 -5.87
CA THR A 157 -24.67 -0.20 -5.77
C THR A 157 -24.62 -1.53 -6.51
N ALA A 158 -23.68 -1.69 -7.46
CA ALA A 158 -23.46 -2.91 -8.21
C ALA A 158 -22.23 -3.72 -7.73
N VAL A 159 -21.67 -3.34 -6.57
CA VAL A 159 -20.57 -4.08 -5.95
C VAL A 159 -21.11 -5.38 -5.36
N SER A 160 -20.60 -6.52 -5.83
CA SER A 160 -20.88 -7.85 -5.31
C SER A 160 -19.73 -8.42 -4.48
N GLU A 161 -18.50 -7.92 -4.67
CA GLU A 161 -17.30 -8.34 -3.93
C GLU A 161 -16.55 -7.15 -3.36
N ARG A 162 -16.51 -7.07 -2.04
CA ARG A 162 -15.81 -6.04 -1.26
C ARG A 162 -14.44 -6.57 -0.84
N HIS A 163 -13.48 -6.56 -1.76
CA HIS A 163 -12.19 -7.23 -1.60
C HIS A 163 -11.39 -6.66 -0.42
N LEU A 164 -11.17 -5.35 -0.37
CA LEU A 164 -10.42 -4.69 0.70
C LEU A 164 -11.11 -4.85 2.05
N GLU A 165 -12.43 -4.62 2.12
CA GLU A 165 -13.19 -4.75 3.35
C GLU A 165 -13.07 -6.15 3.94
N ARG A 166 -13.17 -7.19 3.10
CA ARG A 166 -13.01 -8.59 3.52
C ARG A 166 -11.60 -8.84 4.06
N ALA A 167 -10.56 -8.38 3.35
CA ALA A 167 -9.17 -8.53 3.79
C ALA A 167 -8.92 -7.84 5.14
N LEU A 168 -9.42 -6.60 5.33
CA LEU A 168 -9.29 -5.88 6.58
C LEU A 168 -10.02 -6.59 7.74
N ASN A 169 -11.23 -7.10 7.50
CA ASN A 169 -11.97 -7.87 8.51
C ASN A 169 -11.21 -9.13 8.96
N GLN A 170 -10.53 -9.82 8.04
CA GLN A 170 -9.70 -10.99 8.38
C GLN A 170 -8.47 -10.56 9.18
N LEU A 171 -7.73 -9.55 8.73
CA LEU A 171 -6.53 -9.05 9.42
C LEU A 171 -6.82 -8.56 10.84
N ILE A 172 -7.95 -7.90 11.07
CA ILE A 172 -8.36 -7.45 12.41
C ILE A 172 -8.55 -8.62 13.36
N LYS A 173 -9.02 -9.77 12.86
CA LYS A 173 -9.18 -11.01 13.62
C LYS A 173 -7.87 -11.79 13.79
N GLY A 174 -6.78 -11.35 13.16
CA GLY A 174 -5.51 -12.07 13.12
C GLY A 174 -5.48 -13.23 12.12
N GLU A 175 -6.39 -13.22 11.15
CA GLU A 175 -6.48 -14.20 10.06
C GLU A 175 -5.74 -13.68 8.82
N GLU A 176 -5.16 -14.58 8.03
CA GLU A 176 -4.61 -14.23 6.71
C GLU A 176 -5.74 -13.97 5.70
N PRO A 177 -5.61 -12.93 4.84
CA PRO A 177 -6.59 -12.69 3.80
C PRO A 177 -6.70 -13.86 2.83
N MET A 178 -7.92 -14.38 2.62
CA MET A 178 -8.18 -15.47 1.67
C MET A 178 -7.74 -15.13 0.24
N ALA A 179 -7.83 -13.85 -0.14
CA ALA A 179 -7.32 -13.31 -1.39
C ALA A 179 -6.33 -12.19 -1.06
N ALA A 180 -5.04 -12.54 -0.90
CA ALA A 180 -3.98 -11.58 -0.60
C ALA A 180 -3.68 -10.64 -1.78
N GLN A 181 -4.03 -11.04 -3.01
CA GLN A 181 -3.84 -10.23 -4.21
C GLN A 181 -5.07 -10.29 -5.11
N VAL A 182 -5.57 -9.11 -5.51
CA VAL A 182 -6.70 -8.95 -6.44
C VAL A 182 -6.31 -7.89 -7.47
N ARG A 183 -6.55 -8.17 -8.76
CA ARG A 183 -6.21 -7.25 -9.83
C ARG A 183 -6.96 -5.92 -9.68
N ALA A 184 -6.23 -4.82 -9.56
CA ALA A 184 -6.81 -3.48 -9.58
C ALA A 184 -7.22 -3.06 -11.00
N VAL A 185 -8.35 -2.35 -11.09
CA VAL A 185 -8.85 -1.72 -12.31
C VAL A 185 -8.85 -0.21 -12.10
N GLY A 186 -8.23 0.51 -13.04
CA GLY A 186 -8.08 1.96 -12.91
C GLY A 186 -7.17 2.56 -13.97
N CYS A 187 -6.75 3.81 -13.74
CA CYS A 187 -5.81 4.52 -14.59
C CYS A 187 -4.41 3.88 -14.51
N ASN A 188 -3.65 3.93 -15.60
CA ASN A 188 -2.22 3.64 -15.51
C ASN A 188 -1.51 4.80 -14.81
N ILE A 189 -0.49 4.50 -14.00
CA ILE A 189 0.41 5.53 -13.48
C ILE A 189 1.16 6.15 -14.68
N ARG A 190 1.16 7.47 -14.74
CA ARG A 190 1.91 8.21 -15.75
C ARG A 190 3.36 8.32 -15.31
N THR A 191 4.26 7.78 -16.11
CA THR A 191 5.70 8.00 -15.96
C THR A 191 6.08 9.25 -16.76
N PHE A 192 6.71 10.19 -16.11
CA PHE A 192 7.30 11.38 -16.75
C PHE A 192 8.73 11.09 -17.17
#